data_c00012780fdc46ac96385911d1122f59
#
_entry.id   c00012780fdc46ac96385911d1122f59
#
_cell.length_a   1.000
_cell.length_b   1.000
_cell.length_c   1.000
_cell.angle_alpha   90.00
_cell.angle_beta   90.00
_cell.angle_gamma   90.00
#
_symmetry.space_group_name_H-M   'P 1'
#
loop_
_entity.id
_entity.type
_entity.pdbx_description
1 polymer ?
#
loop_
_entity_poly.entity_id
_entity_poly.type
_entity_poly.pdbx_seq_one_letter_code
_entity_poly.pdbx_strand_id
1 'polypeptide(L)'
;IIKKETFPDFYKYCCDTGVPDKIVNMTNGVTPRRWVHCANPALSAIFTKYLGSHEWLTDMTKLKGMLKFKEDPKLHAEWMEMKKTAKKKLAGFLKETLDLEIDQDALIDIQIKRIHEYKRQFMNCLYVIHRYQQLKKMSPAEREKVQKRVVLIGGKAASAYVNAKLIIKLISNVGKVINNDPDTGKLLKLAFVPNYRVSAAEVLIPASDISEHISTAGTEASGTSNMKFVMNGGLIVGTMDGANIEIREECGHDTMFIFGCQENEVAGIAARAQEGHYPIDGRLQAVFDEIRSGKFAGQAEPEAQGEFESLINRMCNTRAAGTWDGDRYLVIHDFPSFIDAQARVDETYKNRHQWCKLSIQAAASMAQFSTDRTMREYSKVIWEIEPARRPVNEEMAARKQAVGKDKETIAKEAAENAAAKEAAAKEAAQTAAVKEAAAKEAAKEAATKDALAKEAAKEAAAKDAAAKKAAKDASEKEVAAKEAARDAAAKDAAAKKAQKDATIKREAADKEASKADAKAAPGRG
;
A
#
# COMPACT_ATOMS: atom_id res chain seq x y z
N ILE A 1 10.85 18.40 16.20
CA ILE A 1 10.90 18.64 14.74
C ILE A 1 10.93 20.15 14.48
N ILE A 2 9.84 20.95 14.73
CA ILE A 2 9.75 22.37 14.34
C ILE A 2 10.90 23.20 14.90
N LYS A 3 11.17 23.12 16.20
CA LYS A 3 12.22 23.89 16.87
C LYS A 3 13.64 23.47 16.46
N LYS A 4 13.88 22.19 16.15
CA LYS A 4 15.22 21.67 15.90
C LYS A 4 15.56 21.49 14.42
N GLU A 5 14.56 21.22 13.57
CA GLU A 5 14.79 20.78 12.20
C GLU A 5 14.16 21.72 11.15
N THR A 6 12.94 22.22 11.40
CA THR A 6 12.24 23.04 10.41
C THR A 6 12.63 24.52 10.51
N PHE A 7 12.68 25.06 11.73
CA PHE A 7 12.99 26.46 11.99
C PHE A 7 14.00 26.62 13.14
N PRO A 8 15.19 25.97 13.08
CA PRO A 8 16.17 26.01 14.16
C PRO A 8 16.68 27.43 14.44
N ASP A 9 16.97 28.22 13.41
CA ASP A 9 17.45 29.58 13.53
C ASP A 9 16.42 30.53 14.13
N PHE A 10 15.13 30.36 13.73
CA PHE A 10 14.05 31.13 14.33
C PHE A 10 13.87 30.78 15.81
N TYR A 11 13.94 29.49 16.15
CA TYR A 11 13.88 29.08 17.56
C TYR A 11 15.04 29.61 18.38
N LYS A 12 16.25 29.54 17.82
CA LYS A 12 17.45 30.15 18.46
C LYS A 12 17.24 31.65 18.70
N TYR A 13 16.76 32.40 17.69
CA TYR A 13 16.43 33.82 17.85
C TYR A 13 15.40 34.04 18.97
N CYS A 14 14.35 33.23 19.06
CA CYS A 14 13.38 33.33 20.16
C CYS A 14 14.01 33.11 21.53
N CYS A 15 14.94 32.14 21.65
CA CYS A 15 15.68 31.92 22.89
C CYS A 15 16.58 33.11 23.23
N ASP A 16 17.34 33.61 22.26
CA ASP A 16 18.28 34.72 22.43
C ASP A 16 17.57 36.05 22.81
N THR A 17 16.30 36.20 22.37
CA THR A 17 15.47 37.38 22.69
C THR A 17 14.56 37.19 23.90
N GLY A 18 14.71 36.10 24.64
CA GLY A 18 13.96 35.83 25.88
C GLY A 18 12.51 35.40 25.71
N VAL A 19 12.14 34.93 24.51
CA VAL A 19 10.78 34.42 24.18
C VAL A 19 10.80 32.98 23.68
N PRO A 20 11.40 32.00 24.40
CA PRO A 20 11.55 30.62 23.96
C PRO A 20 10.22 29.92 23.73
N ASP A 21 9.15 30.37 24.37
CA ASP A 21 7.81 29.81 24.27
C ASP A 21 6.97 30.39 23.12
N LYS A 22 7.61 31.16 22.21
CA LYS A 22 6.93 31.62 20.98
C LYS A 22 6.43 30.49 20.12
N ILE A 23 7.12 29.33 20.10
CA ILE A 23 6.68 28.10 19.47
C ILE A 23 6.18 27.15 20.56
N VAL A 24 4.88 26.99 20.66
CA VAL A 24 4.22 26.09 21.63
C VAL A 24 3.64 24.86 20.94
N ASN A 25 3.54 23.76 21.68
CA ASN A 25 2.85 22.56 21.22
C ASN A 25 1.40 22.57 21.72
N MET A 26 0.47 22.25 20.83
CA MET A 26 -0.91 21.96 21.17
C MET A 26 -1.26 20.57 20.62
N THR A 27 -1.42 19.61 21.52
CA THR A 27 -1.78 18.24 21.13
C THR A 27 -3.08 18.22 20.34
N ASN A 28 -3.07 17.60 19.17
CA ASN A 28 -4.24 17.42 18.35
C ASN A 28 -5.31 16.58 19.06
N GLY A 29 -6.54 16.65 18.56
CA GLY A 29 -7.63 15.82 18.98
C GLY A 29 -8.56 15.46 17.83
N VAL A 30 -9.47 14.56 18.10
CA VAL A 30 -10.52 14.14 17.16
C VAL A 30 -11.89 14.25 17.82
N THR A 31 -12.94 14.42 17.02
CA THR A 31 -14.29 14.57 17.57
C THR A 31 -14.92 13.22 17.90
N PRO A 32 -15.34 12.98 19.16
CA PRO A 32 -16.01 11.74 19.55
C PRO A 32 -17.38 11.58 18.90
N ARG A 33 -18.03 12.69 18.53
CA ARG A 33 -19.34 12.67 17.87
C ARG A 33 -19.28 11.92 16.54
N ARG A 34 -18.29 12.18 15.69
CA ARG A 34 -18.12 11.43 14.43
C ARG A 34 -17.47 10.06 14.66
N TRP A 35 -16.34 10.05 15.38
CA TRP A 35 -15.44 8.88 15.39
C TRP A 35 -15.85 7.79 16.36
N VAL A 36 -16.78 8.09 17.31
CA VAL A 36 -17.41 7.09 18.18
C VAL A 36 -18.91 7.06 17.95
N HIS A 37 -19.62 8.16 18.21
CA HIS A 37 -21.10 8.15 18.22
C HIS A 37 -21.70 7.77 16.85
N CYS A 38 -21.24 8.40 15.76
CA CYS A 38 -21.73 8.09 14.42
C CYS A 38 -21.13 6.80 13.84
N ALA A 39 -19.80 6.60 13.98
CA ALA A 39 -19.10 5.48 13.35
C ALA A 39 -19.34 4.15 14.08
N ASN A 40 -19.50 4.18 15.42
CA ASN A 40 -19.67 3.01 16.27
C ASN A 40 -20.83 3.20 17.27
N PRO A 41 -22.09 3.16 16.81
CA PRO A 41 -23.25 3.35 17.69
C PRO A 41 -23.34 2.34 18.85
N ALA A 42 -22.85 1.12 18.64
CA ALA A 42 -22.82 0.09 19.68
C ALA A 42 -21.88 0.49 20.84
N LEU A 43 -20.67 0.99 20.53
CA LEU A 43 -19.76 1.51 21.54
C LEU A 43 -20.32 2.76 22.24
N SER A 44 -20.94 3.66 21.47
CA SER A 44 -21.61 4.84 22.02
C SER A 44 -22.70 4.45 23.03
N ALA A 45 -23.48 3.42 22.74
CA ALA A 45 -24.49 2.89 23.66
C ALA A 45 -23.88 2.34 24.96
N ILE A 46 -22.75 1.61 24.85
CA ILE A 46 -22.00 1.11 26.01
C ILE A 46 -21.53 2.27 26.89
N PHE A 47 -20.85 3.26 26.32
CA PHE A 47 -20.38 4.43 27.09
C PHE A 47 -21.54 5.13 27.78
N THR A 48 -22.62 5.43 27.06
CA THR A 48 -23.80 6.11 27.63
C THR A 48 -24.43 5.30 28.74
N LYS A 49 -24.55 3.99 28.58
CA LYS A 49 -25.13 3.08 29.60
C LYS A 49 -24.32 3.07 30.90
N TYR A 50 -23.01 2.85 30.81
CA TYR A 50 -22.13 2.71 31.97
C TYR A 50 -21.81 4.06 32.64
N LEU A 51 -21.83 5.16 31.90
CA LEU A 51 -21.61 6.52 32.41
C LEU A 51 -22.92 7.18 32.88
N GLY A 52 -24.08 6.66 32.46
CA GLY A 52 -25.40 7.19 32.84
C GLY A 52 -25.82 8.47 32.12
N SER A 53 -24.98 8.99 31.18
CA SER A 53 -25.29 10.23 30.44
C SER A 53 -24.58 10.27 29.08
N HIS A 54 -25.01 11.22 28.23
CA HIS A 54 -24.38 11.55 26.94
C HIS A 54 -23.32 12.65 27.06
N GLU A 55 -23.01 13.15 28.24
CA GLU A 55 -22.07 14.26 28.45
C GLU A 55 -20.68 13.98 27.90
N TRP A 56 -20.26 12.71 27.86
CA TRP A 56 -18.98 12.31 27.29
C TRP A 56 -18.79 12.72 25.82
N LEU A 57 -19.87 13.01 25.09
CA LEU A 57 -19.82 13.49 23.69
C LEU A 57 -19.23 14.90 23.56
N THR A 58 -19.28 15.71 24.60
CA THR A 58 -18.78 17.08 24.65
C THR A 58 -17.70 17.29 25.71
N ASP A 59 -17.62 16.36 26.66
CA ASP A 59 -16.59 16.33 27.71
C ASP A 59 -16.04 14.89 27.85
N MET A 60 -15.00 14.58 27.07
CA MET A 60 -14.39 13.25 27.08
C MET A 60 -13.70 12.88 28.40
N THR A 61 -13.53 13.82 29.35
CA THR A 61 -13.01 13.48 30.70
C THR A 61 -13.93 12.51 31.43
N LYS A 62 -15.21 12.52 31.10
CA LYS A 62 -16.22 11.57 31.64
C LYS A 62 -15.92 10.11 31.28
N LEU A 63 -15.21 9.84 30.16
CA LEU A 63 -14.82 8.48 29.76
C LEU A 63 -13.96 7.78 30.82
N LYS A 64 -13.20 8.52 31.62
CA LYS A 64 -12.43 7.95 32.76
C LYS A 64 -13.33 7.19 33.75
N GLY A 65 -14.63 7.51 33.80
CA GLY A 65 -15.62 6.75 34.57
C GLY A 65 -15.79 5.29 34.17
N MET A 66 -15.37 4.90 32.95
CA MET A 66 -15.36 3.52 32.48
C MET A 66 -14.30 2.65 33.19
N LEU A 67 -13.23 3.24 33.69
CA LEU A 67 -12.09 2.53 34.29
C LEU A 67 -12.51 1.66 35.49
N LYS A 68 -13.53 2.08 36.25
CA LYS A 68 -14.06 1.29 37.39
C LYS A 68 -14.69 -0.04 36.95
N PHE A 69 -15.06 -0.18 35.67
CA PHE A 69 -15.69 -1.38 35.12
C PHE A 69 -14.73 -2.21 34.26
N LYS A 70 -13.47 -1.85 34.16
CA LYS A 70 -12.52 -2.52 33.23
C LYS A 70 -12.30 -4.01 33.50
N GLU A 71 -12.62 -4.48 34.71
CA GLU A 71 -12.57 -5.90 35.11
C GLU A 71 -13.96 -6.58 35.09
N ASP A 72 -15.03 -5.85 34.77
CA ASP A 72 -16.39 -6.38 34.81
C ASP A 72 -16.66 -7.38 33.67
N PRO A 73 -16.91 -8.67 33.94
CA PRO A 73 -17.18 -9.67 32.92
C PRO A 73 -18.37 -9.33 32.01
N LYS A 74 -19.37 -8.60 32.55
CA LYS A 74 -20.54 -8.17 31.79
C LYS A 74 -20.14 -7.12 30.75
N LEU A 75 -19.33 -6.14 31.14
CA LEU A 75 -18.81 -5.17 30.19
C LEU A 75 -17.91 -5.85 29.15
N HIS A 76 -17.07 -6.83 29.53
CA HIS A 76 -16.26 -7.60 28.58
C HIS A 76 -17.12 -8.32 27.53
N ALA A 77 -18.22 -8.95 27.94
CA ALA A 77 -19.15 -9.62 27.02
C ALA A 77 -19.79 -8.61 26.04
N GLU A 78 -20.26 -7.47 26.53
CA GLU A 78 -20.85 -6.41 25.71
C GLU A 78 -19.80 -5.79 24.77
N TRP A 79 -18.55 -5.65 25.21
CA TRP A 79 -17.43 -5.15 24.42
C TRP A 79 -17.06 -6.10 23.27
N MET A 80 -17.00 -7.40 23.54
CA MET A 80 -16.76 -8.42 22.52
C MET A 80 -17.89 -8.45 21.47
N GLU A 81 -19.15 -8.33 21.89
CA GLU A 81 -20.29 -8.30 20.96
C GLU A 81 -20.30 -7.02 20.11
N MET A 82 -19.94 -5.87 20.68
CA MET A 82 -19.73 -4.62 19.92
C MET A 82 -18.65 -4.80 18.85
N LYS A 83 -17.51 -5.41 19.19
CA LYS A 83 -16.44 -5.69 18.24
C LYS A 83 -16.89 -6.66 17.14
N LYS A 84 -17.61 -7.70 17.48
CA LYS A 84 -18.18 -8.66 16.53
C LYS A 84 -19.14 -7.97 15.55
N THR A 85 -20.01 -7.10 16.03
CA THR A 85 -20.91 -6.30 15.19
C THR A 85 -20.12 -5.41 14.21
N ALA A 86 -19.06 -4.75 14.66
CA ALA A 86 -18.21 -3.94 13.80
C ALA A 86 -17.46 -4.78 12.76
N LYS A 87 -16.93 -5.94 13.14
CA LYS A 87 -16.26 -6.87 12.23
C LYS A 87 -17.20 -7.46 11.18
N LYS A 88 -18.47 -7.72 11.53
CA LYS A 88 -19.50 -8.14 10.57
C LYS A 88 -19.74 -7.07 9.52
N LYS A 89 -19.83 -5.79 9.91
CA LYS A 89 -19.95 -4.66 8.98
C LYS A 89 -18.72 -4.54 8.08
N LEU A 90 -17.52 -4.74 8.63
CA LEU A 90 -16.26 -4.76 7.88
C LEU A 90 -16.25 -5.92 6.86
N ALA A 91 -16.67 -7.12 7.25
CA ALA A 91 -16.71 -8.28 6.35
C ALA A 91 -17.61 -8.02 5.14
N GLY A 92 -18.81 -7.42 5.37
CA GLY A 92 -19.69 -6.98 4.27
C GLY A 92 -19.03 -5.96 3.36
N PHE A 93 -18.37 -4.94 3.92
CA PHE A 93 -17.63 -3.92 3.17
C PHE A 93 -16.50 -4.52 2.33
N LEU A 94 -15.72 -5.46 2.85
CA LEU A 94 -14.62 -6.11 2.12
C LEU A 94 -15.15 -7.06 1.04
N LYS A 95 -16.26 -7.76 1.29
CA LYS A 95 -16.90 -8.58 0.26
C LYS A 95 -17.42 -7.74 -0.90
N GLU A 96 -18.07 -6.63 -0.62
CA GLU A 96 -18.61 -5.72 -1.64
C GLU A 96 -17.51 -5.01 -2.45
N THR A 97 -16.44 -4.54 -1.79
CA THR A 97 -15.42 -3.69 -2.44
C THR A 97 -14.25 -4.45 -3.05
N LEU A 98 -13.94 -5.65 -2.53
CA LEU A 98 -12.74 -6.42 -2.90
C LEU A 98 -13.04 -7.89 -3.24
N ASP A 99 -14.30 -8.32 -3.13
CA ASP A 99 -14.69 -9.74 -3.18
C ASP A 99 -13.89 -10.62 -2.19
N LEU A 100 -13.52 -10.05 -1.05
CA LEU A 100 -12.71 -10.71 -0.04
C LEU A 100 -13.58 -11.17 1.14
N GLU A 101 -13.56 -12.47 1.38
CA GLU A 101 -14.16 -13.09 2.57
C GLU A 101 -13.13 -13.17 3.69
N ILE A 102 -13.53 -12.76 4.89
CA ILE A 102 -12.70 -12.80 6.09
C ILE A 102 -13.38 -13.56 7.22
N ASP A 103 -12.58 -14.17 8.08
CA ASP A 103 -13.04 -14.72 9.35
C ASP A 103 -13.25 -13.57 10.35
N GLN A 104 -14.46 -13.43 10.87
CA GLN A 104 -14.82 -12.37 11.83
C GLN A 104 -14.20 -12.59 13.21
N ASP A 105 -13.77 -13.81 13.54
CA ASP A 105 -13.05 -14.12 14.78
C ASP A 105 -11.54 -13.89 14.67
N ALA A 106 -11.03 -13.61 13.46
CA ALA A 106 -9.63 -13.23 13.26
C ALA A 106 -9.30 -11.90 13.95
N LEU A 107 -8.03 -11.72 14.31
CA LEU A 107 -7.50 -10.43 14.71
C LEU A 107 -7.45 -9.52 13.49
N ILE A 108 -8.09 -8.35 13.60
CA ILE A 108 -8.15 -7.33 12.55
C ILE A 108 -7.06 -6.29 12.78
N ASP A 109 -6.07 -6.30 11.91
CA ASP A 109 -4.88 -5.46 11.91
C ASP A 109 -4.97 -4.42 10.80
N ILE A 110 -4.91 -3.13 11.13
CA ILE A 110 -5.20 -2.05 10.18
C ILE A 110 -4.12 -0.99 10.15
N GLN A 111 -3.64 -0.68 8.93
CA GLN A 111 -2.75 0.45 8.64
C GLN A 111 -3.36 1.35 7.55
N ILE A 112 -4.17 2.33 7.94
CA ILE A 112 -4.84 3.25 7.01
C ILE A 112 -4.33 4.68 7.16
N LYS A 113 -3.48 5.10 6.24
CA LYS A 113 -2.85 6.42 6.18
C LYS A 113 -2.25 6.67 4.79
N ARG A 114 -1.85 7.92 4.46
CA ARG A 114 -1.12 8.17 3.21
C ARG A 114 0.06 7.21 3.08
N ILE A 115 0.26 6.67 1.88
CA ILE A 115 1.38 5.77 1.63
C ILE A 115 2.64 6.63 1.50
N HIS A 116 3.59 6.34 2.38
CA HIS A 116 4.88 7.02 2.42
C HIS A 116 5.93 6.14 3.09
N GLU A 117 7.18 6.21 2.61
CA GLU A 117 8.26 5.35 3.12
C GLU A 117 8.48 5.51 4.63
N TYR A 118 8.41 6.75 5.18
CA TYR A 118 8.58 6.97 6.62
C TYR A 118 7.46 6.37 7.49
N LYS A 119 6.25 6.14 6.92
CA LYS A 119 5.12 5.47 7.61
C LYS A 119 5.25 3.96 7.60
N ARG A 120 6.21 3.45 6.86
CA ARG A 120 6.70 2.07 6.83
C ARG A 120 5.64 1.01 6.49
N GLN A 121 4.66 1.32 5.61
CA GLN A 121 3.74 0.30 5.09
C GLN A 121 4.51 -0.86 4.42
N PHE A 122 5.68 -0.57 3.86
CA PHE A 122 6.58 -1.58 3.34
C PHE A 122 7.01 -2.57 4.43
N MET A 123 7.43 -2.08 5.60
CA MET A 123 7.80 -2.93 6.75
C MET A 123 6.64 -3.85 7.19
N ASN A 124 5.41 -3.32 7.22
CA ASN A 124 4.23 -4.14 7.51
C ASN A 124 4.01 -5.23 6.44
N CYS A 125 4.20 -4.91 5.16
CA CYS A 125 4.13 -5.90 4.07
C CYS A 125 5.21 -6.99 4.24
N LEU A 126 6.45 -6.62 4.57
CA LEU A 126 7.54 -7.56 4.84
C LEU A 126 7.21 -8.48 6.03
N TYR A 127 6.60 -7.95 7.09
CA TYR A 127 6.11 -8.76 8.21
C TYR A 127 5.05 -9.78 7.78
N VAL A 128 4.11 -9.38 6.93
CA VAL A 128 3.08 -10.29 6.42
C VAL A 128 3.71 -11.44 5.62
N ILE A 129 4.73 -11.16 4.79
CA ILE A 129 5.49 -12.19 4.06
C ILE A 129 6.20 -13.10 5.06
N HIS A 130 6.88 -12.54 6.08
CA HIS A 130 7.52 -13.33 7.14
C HIS A 130 6.51 -14.26 7.84
N ARG A 131 5.35 -13.74 8.24
CA ARG A 131 4.28 -14.54 8.86
C ARG A 131 3.80 -15.67 7.95
N TYR A 132 3.62 -15.38 6.66
CA TYR A 132 3.30 -16.38 5.66
C TYR A 132 4.36 -17.50 5.60
N GLN A 133 5.65 -17.15 5.56
CA GLN A 133 6.75 -18.12 5.58
C GLN A 133 6.72 -19.00 6.84
N GLN A 134 6.42 -18.42 8.01
CA GLN A 134 6.29 -19.19 9.25
C GLN A 134 5.12 -20.18 9.14
N LEU A 135 3.95 -19.75 8.66
CA LEU A 135 2.79 -20.62 8.47
C LEU A 135 3.08 -21.76 7.49
N LYS A 136 3.82 -21.52 6.42
CA LYS A 136 4.19 -22.57 5.44
C LYS A 136 5.14 -23.62 6.02
N LYS A 137 5.96 -23.27 7.01
CA LYS A 137 6.87 -24.20 7.69
C LYS A 137 6.17 -25.05 8.75
N MET A 138 5.01 -24.62 9.26
CA MET A 138 4.24 -25.32 10.29
C MET A 138 3.52 -26.55 9.74
N SER A 139 3.40 -27.59 10.55
CA SER A 139 2.50 -28.72 10.31
C SER A 139 1.03 -28.29 10.39
N PRO A 140 0.08 -29.04 9.81
CA PRO A 140 -1.34 -28.75 9.93
C PRO A 140 -1.82 -28.59 11.39
N ALA A 141 -1.35 -29.42 12.30
CA ALA A 141 -1.71 -29.38 13.72
C ALA A 141 -1.18 -28.12 14.46
N GLU A 142 -0.03 -27.59 14.04
CA GLU A 142 0.50 -26.33 14.55
C GLU A 142 -0.30 -25.16 14.01
N ARG A 143 -0.69 -25.18 12.72
CA ARG A 143 -1.49 -24.14 12.08
C ARG A 143 -2.86 -23.94 12.76
N GLU A 144 -3.49 -25.00 13.25
CA GLU A 144 -4.78 -24.92 13.99
C GLU A 144 -4.69 -24.07 15.26
N LYS A 145 -3.51 -23.94 15.86
CA LYS A 145 -3.27 -23.19 17.10
C LYS A 145 -2.86 -21.73 16.86
N VAL A 146 -2.66 -21.35 15.60
CA VAL A 146 -2.21 -19.99 15.25
C VAL A 146 -3.36 -19.01 15.34
N GLN A 147 -3.11 -17.83 15.91
CA GLN A 147 -4.06 -16.72 15.87
C GLN A 147 -4.27 -16.28 14.41
N LYS A 148 -5.50 -16.45 13.90
CA LYS A 148 -5.87 -15.94 12.57
C LYS A 148 -5.76 -14.43 12.53
N ARG A 149 -5.30 -13.89 11.40
CA ARG A 149 -5.10 -12.46 11.23
C ARG A 149 -5.55 -11.98 9.86
N VAL A 150 -6.20 -10.83 9.83
CA VAL A 150 -6.54 -10.09 8.61
C VAL A 150 -5.82 -8.75 8.66
N VAL A 151 -4.90 -8.52 7.74
CA VAL A 151 -4.12 -7.29 7.63
C VAL A 151 -4.70 -6.43 6.51
N LEU A 152 -5.11 -5.22 6.85
CA LEU A 152 -5.70 -4.26 5.92
C LEU A 152 -4.82 -3.01 5.84
N ILE A 153 -4.24 -2.77 4.67
CA ILE A 153 -3.44 -1.59 4.40
C ILE A 153 -4.21 -0.73 3.41
N GLY A 154 -4.35 0.56 3.70
CA GLY A 154 -5.07 1.47 2.82
C GLY A 154 -4.54 2.89 2.89
N GLY A 155 -4.62 3.60 1.77
CA GLY A 155 -4.12 4.96 1.68
C GLY A 155 -4.03 5.44 0.25
N LYS A 156 -3.62 6.70 0.08
CA LYS A 156 -3.36 7.31 -1.23
C LYS A 156 -1.89 7.68 -1.32
N ALA A 157 -1.26 7.39 -2.46
CA ALA A 157 0.06 7.87 -2.81
C ALA A 157 -0.04 9.15 -3.63
N ALA A 158 0.96 10.04 -3.52
CA ALA A 158 1.11 11.15 -4.45
C ALA A 158 1.39 10.60 -5.86
N SER A 159 0.87 11.27 -6.89
CA SER A 159 0.95 10.79 -8.28
C SER A 159 2.38 10.57 -8.79
N ALA A 160 3.33 11.40 -8.37
CA ALA A 160 4.75 11.33 -8.73
C ALA A 160 5.58 10.41 -7.80
N TYR A 161 5.00 9.88 -6.73
CA TYR A 161 5.74 9.08 -5.74
C TYR A 161 5.84 7.62 -6.16
N VAL A 162 6.84 7.30 -6.99
CA VAL A 162 7.05 5.98 -7.60
C VAL A 162 7.14 4.89 -6.55
N ASN A 163 8.01 5.04 -5.52
CA ASN A 163 8.18 4.02 -4.48
C ASN A 163 6.89 3.71 -3.74
N ALA A 164 6.09 4.73 -3.41
CA ALA A 164 4.80 4.51 -2.75
C ALA A 164 3.84 3.70 -3.62
N LYS A 165 3.85 3.90 -4.95
CA LYS A 165 3.05 3.11 -5.88
C LYS A 165 3.56 1.67 -6.01
N LEU A 166 4.88 1.47 -6.02
CA LEU A 166 5.48 0.13 -6.01
C LEU A 166 5.16 -0.63 -4.72
N ILE A 167 5.16 0.05 -3.57
CA ILE A 167 4.74 -0.53 -2.30
C ILE A 167 3.27 -0.99 -2.36
N ILE A 168 2.37 -0.17 -2.92
CA ILE A 168 0.96 -0.56 -3.13
C ILE A 168 0.86 -1.79 -4.04
N LYS A 169 1.61 -1.82 -5.15
CA LYS A 169 1.65 -2.94 -6.09
C LYS A 169 2.13 -4.22 -5.40
N LEU A 170 3.21 -4.14 -4.63
CA LEU A 170 3.72 -5.27 -3.85
C LEU A 170 2.69 -5.78 -2.85
N ILE A 171 2.08 -4.92 -2.03
CA ILE A 171 1.04 -5.29 -1.07
C ILE A 171 -0.11 -6.03 -1.77
N SER A 172 -0.55 -5.51 -2.91
CA SER A 172 -1.66 -6.10 -3.68
C SER A 172 -1.29 -7.48 -4.23
N ASN A 173 -0.07 -7.64 -4.75
CA ASN A 173 0.41 -8.90 -5.31
C ASN A 173 0.68 -9.95 -4.21
N VAL A 174 1.27 -9.55 -3.10
CA VAL A 174 1.43 -10.41 -1.90
C VAL A 174 0.06 -10.89 -1.42
N GLY A 175 -0.92 -9.98 -1.33
CA GLY A 175 -2.30 -10.33 -0.97
C GLY A 175 -2.92 -11.36 -1.92
N LYS A 176 -2.74 -11.23 -3.24
CA LYS A 176 -3.22 -12.23 -4.22
C LYS A 176 -2.64 -13.62 -3.97
N VAL A 177 -1.34 -13.70 -3.69
CA VAL A 177 -0.67 -14.99 -3.44
C VAL A 177 -1.15 -15.60 -2.11
N ILE A 178 -1.09 -14.84 -1.02
CA ILE A 178 -1.38 -15.34 0.33
C ILE A 178 -2.86 -15.72 0.49
N ASN A 179 -3.77 -14.89 -0.01
CA ASN A 179 -5.21 -15.08 0.15
C ASN A 179 -5.72 -16.34 -0.56
N ASN A 180 -5.05 -16.77 -1.62
CA ASN A 180 -5.40 -17.95 -2.42
C ASN A 180 -4.57 -19.19 -2.07
N ASP A 181 -3.63 -19.09 -1.14
CA ASP A 181 -2.85 -20.25 -0.71
C ASP A 181 -3.73 -21.24 0.07
N PRO A 182 -3.82 -22.52 -0.35
CA PRO A 182 -4.73 -23.49 0.26
C PRO A 182 -4.38 -23.82 1.72
N ASP A 183 -3.12 -23.70 2.10
CA ASP A 183 -2.64 -24.02 3.45
C ASP A 183 -2.84 -22.87 4.44
N THR A 184 -2.66 -21.64 3.98
CA THR A 184 -2.51 -20.47 4.85
C THR A 184 -3.59 -19.41 4.63
N GLY A 185 -4.28 -19.41 3.49
CA GLY A 185 -5.25 -18.39 3.13
C GLY A 185 -6.47 -18.28 4.04
N LYS A 186 -6.75 -19.30 4.88
CA LYS A 186 -7.76 -19.22 5.95
C LYS A 186 -7.23 -18.66 7.27
N LEU A 187 -5.90 -18.58 7.42
CA LEU A 187 -5.22 -18.16 8.66
C LEU A 187 -4.69 -16.73 8.56
N LEU A 188 -4.30 -16.31 7.36
CA LEU A 188 -3.71 -15.02 7.08
C LEU A 188 -4.35 -14.43 5.81
N LYS A 189 -4.87 -13.22 5.92
CA LYS A 189 -5.35 -12.43 4.79
C LYS A 189 -4.61 -11.11 4.74
N LEU A 190 -4.28 -10.64 3.54
CA LEU A 190 -3.75 -9.31 3.27
C LEU A 190 -4.58 -8.65 2.17
N ALA A 191 -5.02 -7.41 2.41
CA ALA A 191 -5.66 -6.63 1.36
C ALA A 191 -5.23 -5.17 1.40
N PHE A 192 -5.04 -4.58 0.21
CA PHE A 192 -4.97 -3.14 0.05
C PHE A 192 -6.38 -2.59 -0.17
N VAL A 193 -6.84 -1.74 0.75
CA VAL A 193 -8.17 -1.11 0.67
C VAL A 193 -8.10 0.09 -0.27
N PRO A 194 -8.75 0.03 -1.44
CA PRO A 194 -8.69 1.11 -2.42
C PRO A 194 -9.50 2.31 -1.95
N ASN A 195 -9.19 3.47 -2.54
CA ASN A 195 -9.94 4.72 -2.35
C ASN A 195 -10.27 5.04 -0.88
N TYR A 196 -9.27 4.90 0.00
CA TYR A 196 -9.42 5.24 1.41
C TYR A 196 -9.94 6.67 1.60
N ARG A 197 -11.07 6.79 2.29
CA ARG A 197 -11.80 8.04 2.56
C ARG A 197 -12.51 7.96 3.92
N VAL A 198 -13.11 9.06 4.36
CA VAL A 198 -13.79 9.13 5.68
C VAL A 198 -14.85 8.04 5.85
N SER A 199 -15.69 7.78 4.84
CA SER A 199 -16.73 6.74 4.93
C SER A 199 -16.14 5.32 5.06
N ALA A 200 -14.99 5.03 4.42
CA ALA A 200 -14.28 3.78 4.64
C ALA A 200 -13.68 3.71 6.06
N ALA A 201 -13.13 4.83 6.55
CA ALA A 201 -12.59 4.90 7.91
C ALA A 201 -13.66 4.62 8.98
N GLU A 202 -14.90 5.06 8.77
CA GLU A 202 -16.04 4.81 9.68
C GLU A 202 -16.45 3.33 9.78
N VAL A 203 -16.01 2.50 8.82
CA VAL A 203 -16.18 1.03 8.87
C VAL A 203 -14.94 0.33 9.42
N LEU A 204 -13.76 0.74 8.95
CA LEU A 204 -12.49 0.12 9.28
C LEU A 204 -12.10 0.32 10.75
N ILE A 205 -12.21 1.55 11.26
CA ILE A 205 -11.74 1.91 12.61
C ILE A 205 -12.49 1.17 13.72
N PRO A 206 -13.84 1.10 13.76
CA PRO A 206 -14.55 0.35 14.78
C PRO A 206 -14.20 -1.15 14.84
N ALA A 207 -13.91 -1.75 13.69
CA ALA A 207 -13.63 -3.18 13.57
C ALA A 207 -12.19 -3.57 13.93
N SER A 208 -11.28 -2.60 14.02
CA SER A 208 -9.86 -2.84 14.29
C SER A 208 -9.64 -3.37 15.71
N ASP A 209 -8.84 -4.44 15.82
CA ASP A 209 -8.30 -4.89 17.12
C ASP A 209 -6.97 -4.20 17.39
N ILE A 210 -6.10 -4.11 16.38
CA ILE A 210 -4.85 -3.32 16.42
C ILE A 210 -4.74 -2.37 15.24
N SER A 211 -3.99 -1.31 15.45
CA SER A 211 -3.66 -0.33 14.42
C SER A 211 -2.16 -0.06 14.38
N GLU A 212 -1.63 0.02 13.16
CA GLU A 212 -0.20 0.17 12.89
C GLU A 212 0.19 1.65 12.81
N HIS A 213 0.91 2.13 13.83
CA HIS A 213 1.45 3.48 13.91
C HIS A 213 2.98 3.41 14.05
N ILE A 214 3.59 2.89 13.00
CA ILE A 214 4.95 2.38 12.92
C ILE A 214 5.92 3.29 12.16
N SER A 215 5.68 4.59 12.15
CA SER A 215 6.62 5.58 11.57
C SER A 215 8.01 5.46 12.19
N THR A 216 9.04 5.82 11.44
CA THR A 216 10.38 5.93 12.02
C THR A 216 10.36 7.00 13.10
N ALA A 217 10.94 6.74 14.28
CA ALA A 217 10.93 7.68 15.39
C ALA A 217 11.44 9.08 14.98
N GLY A 218 10.75 10.13 15.42
CA GLY A 218 11.05 11.53 15.06
C GLY A 218 10.52 12.00 13.70
N THR A 219 9.74 11.18 12.96
CA THR A 219 9.25 11.55 11.61
C THR A 219 7.77 11.94 11.55
N GLU A 220 6.92 11.42 12.42
CA GLU A 220 5.50 11.77 12.49
C GLU A 220 5.29 12.82 13.58
N ALA A 221 4.97 14.05 13.21
CA ALA A 221 4.85 15.16 14.16
C ALA A 221 3.73 14.95 15.21
N SER A 222 2.64 14.29 14.85
CA SER A 222 1.52 13.98 15.74
C SER A 222 0.81 12.69 15.31
N GLY A 223 0.19 12.68 14.14
CA GLY A 223 -0.81 11.70 13.80
C GLY A 223 -2.16 12.04 14.47
N THR A 224 -3.25 11.56 13.90
CA THR A 224 -4.60 11.66 14.47
C THR A 224 -5.39 10.37 14.31
N SER A 225 -4.96 9.47 13.42
CA SER A 225 -5.64 8.19 13.22
C SER A 225 -5.50 7.27 14.44
N ASN A 226 -4.34 7.28 15.11
CA ASN A 226 -4.11 6.57 16.38
C ASN A 226 -5.20 6.89 17.43
N MET A 227 -5.53 8.18 17.60
CA MET A 227 -6.58 8.62 18.53
C MET A 227 -7.94 7.99 18.20
N LYS A 228 -8.31 7.92 16.92
CA LYS A 228 -9.57 7.34 16.45
C LYS A 228 -9.66 5.84 16.74
N PHE A 229 -8.57 5.11 16.48
CA PHE A 229 -8.49 3.68 16.73
C PHE A 229 -8.62 3.37 18.22
N VAL A 230 -7.86 4.07 19.05
CA VAL A 230 -7.86 3.86 20.50
C VAL A 230 -9.23 4.21 21.12
N MET A 231 -9.86 5.31 20.69
CA MET A 231 -11.23 5.65 21.12
C MET A 231 -12.25 4.55 20.78
N ASN A 232 -12.01 3.76 19.75
CA ASN A 232 -12.83 2.62 19.34
C ASN A 232 -12.36 1.29 19.95
N GLY A 233 -11.47 1.32 20.92
CA GLY A 233 -10.96 0.13 21.61
C GLY A 233 -9.98 -0.69 20.78
N GLY A 234 -9.35 -0.12 19.75
CA GLY A 234 -8.19 -0.70 19.07
C GLY A 234 -6.92 -0.41 19.84
N LEU A 235 -6.03 -1.39 20.01
CA LEU A 235 -4.71 -1.18 20.59
C LEU A 235 -3.71 -0.75 19.51
N ILE A 236 -2.59 -0.18 19.93
CA ILE A 236 -1.55 0.31 19.02
C ILE A 236 -0.36 -0.65 18.99
N VAL A 237 0.07 -1.03 17.78
CA VAL A 237 1.45 -1.41 17.50
C VAL A 237 2.16 -0.18 16.95
N GLY A 238 3.25 0.24 17.56
CA GLY A 238 3.86 1.50 17.17
C GLY A 238 5.24 1.77 17.74
N THR A 239 5.81 2.85 17.27
CA THR A 239 7.07 3.42 17.74
C THR A 239 6.80 4.57 18.70
N MET A 240 7.84 4.99 19.46
CA MET A 240 7.81 6.19 20.30
C MET A 240 7.94 7.43 19.42
N ASP A 241 6.83 7.76 18.71
CA ASP A 241 6.77 8.83 17.72
C ASP A 241 5.42 9.55 17.73
N GLY A 242 5.42 10.85 17.55
CA GLY A 242 4.23 11.67 17.51
C GLY A 242 3.30 11.48 18.71
N ALA A 243 2.00 11.44 18.47
CA ALA A 243 1.00 11.28 19.54
C ALA A 243 0.99 9.88 20.19
N ASN A 244 1.75 8.90 19.67
CA ASN A 244 1.89 7.61 20.36
C ASN A 244 2.51 7.78 21.74
N ILE A 245 3.44 8.75 21.92
CA ILE A 245 4.08 9.07 23.18
C ILE A 245 3.03 9.48 24.20
N GLU A 246 2.23 10.48 23.86
CA GLU A 246 1.19 11.03 24.74
C GLU A 246 0.06 10.01 25.00
N ILE A 247 -0.31 9.21 23.98
CA ILE A 247 -1.32 8.14 24.14
C ILE A 247 -0.82 7.09 25.14
N ARG A 248 0.46 6.72 25.08
CA ARG A 248 1.05 5.75 25.99
C ARG A 248 1.07 6.26 27.43
N GLU A 249 1.37 7.54 27.62
CA GLU A 249 1.33 8.19 28.92
C GLU A 249 -0.08 8.21 29.52
N GLU A 250 -1.10 8.55 28.72
CA GLU A 250 -2.48 8.64 29.19
C GLU A 250 -3.14 7.26 29.39
N CYS A 251 -2.90 6.31 28.48
CA CYS A 251 -3.58 5.00 28.48
C CYS A 251 -2.86 3.95 29.35
N GLY A 252 -1.57 4.15 29.65
CA GLY A 252 -0.71 3.18 30.34
C GLY A 252 0.12 2.35 29.38
N HIS A 253 1.28 1.93 29.86
CA HIS A 253 2.32 1.28 29.05
C HIS A 253 1.88 -0.07 28.45
N ASP A 254 1.01 -0.78 29.13
CA ASP A 254 0.55 -2.12 28.73
C ASP A 254 -0.48 -2.09 27.60
N THR A 255 -1.04 -0.93 27.28
CA THR A 255 -2.06 -0.78 26.23
C THR A 255 -1.46 -0.64 24.83
N MET A 256 -0.13 -0.63 24.71
CA MET A 256 0.57 -0.45 23.43
C MET A 256 1.72 -1.45 23.28
N PHE A 257 1.91 -1.93 22.07
CA PHE A 257 2.99 -2.84 21.67
C PHE A 257 4.10 -2.01 21.02
N ILE A 258 4.98 -1.45 21.83
CA ILE A 258 6.07 -0.57 21.39
C ILE A 258 7.24 -1.41 20.88
N PHE A 259 7.90 -0.91 19.81
CA PHE A 259 9.12 -1.45 19.22
C PHE A 259 9.97 -0.34 18.59
N GLY A 260 11.14 -0.71 18.09
CA GLY A 260 12.05 0.15 17.33
C GLY A 260 12.89 1.07 18.18
N CYS A 261 13.81 1.79 17.52
CA CYS A 261 14.73 2.72 18.15
C CYS A 261 14.02 4.00 18.63
N GLN A 262 14.70 4.72 19.51
CA GLN A 262 14.28 6.04 19.98
C GLN A 262 14.76 7.15 19.02
N GLU A 263 14.11 8.33 19.05
CA GLU A 263 14.43 9.46 18.17
C GLU A 263 15.94 9.85 18.23
N ASN A 264 16.52 9.87 19.42
CA ASN A 264 17.93 10.23 19.62
C ASN A 264 18.93 9.21 19.07
N GLU A 265 18.51 7.98 18.77
CA GLU A 265 19.35 6.92 18.20
C GLU A 265 19.35 6.93 16.67
N VAL A 266 18.29 7.48 16.04
CA VAL A 266 18.03 7.41 14.59
C VAL A 266 19.23 7.88 13.76
N ALA A 267 19.80 9.03 14.08
CA ALA A 267 20.91 9.60 13.31
C ALA A 267 22.16 8.70 13.33
N GLY A 268 22.49 8.14 14.50
CA GLY A 268 23.63 7.24 14.65
C GLY A 268 23.43 5.90 13.94
N ILE A 269 22.22 5.35 13.99
CA ILE A 269 21.87 4.10 13.28
C ILE A 269 21.90 4.33 11.76
N ALA A 270 21.30 5.43 11.29
CA ALA A 270 21.30 5.76 9.87
C ALA A 270 22.72 5.97 9.30
N ALA A 271 23.62 6.58 10.07
CA ALA A 271 25.03 6.72 9.68
C ALA A 271 25.70 5.35 9.50
N ARG A 272 25.54 4.44 10.46
CA ARG A 272 26.08 3.07 10.37
C ARG A 272 25.47 2.29 9.20
N ALA A 273 24.17 2.45 8.94
CA ALA A 273 23.50 1.82 7.81
C ALA A 273 24.08 2.27 6.46
N GLN A 274 24.33 3.57 6.30
CA GLN A 274 24.94 4.15 5.10
C GLN A 274 26.37 3.67 4.85
N GLU A 275 27.07 3.26 5.90
CA GLU A 275 28.42 2.70 5.83
C GLU A 275 28.42 1.16 5.66
N GLY A 276 27.24 0.55 5.66
CA GLY A 276 27.09 -0.91 5.58
C GLY A 276 27.40 -1.66 6.87
N HIS A 277 27.38 -0.99 8.02
CA HIS A 277 27.86 -1.51 9.29
C HIS A 277 26.79 -2.17 10.16
N TYR A 278 25.60 -2.50 9.66
CA TYR A 278 24.73 -3.37 10.42
C TYR A 278 24.16 -4.53 9.60
N PRO A 279 24.13 -5.71 10.19
CA PRO A 279 23.71 -6.93 9.51
C PRO A 279 22.20 -6.93 9.28
N ILE A 280 21.78 -7.58 8.21
CA ILE A 280 20.36 -7.89 7.96
C ILE A 280 19.99 -9.13 8.80
N ASP A 281 18.93 -9.03 9.61
CA ASP A 281 18.38 -10.17 10.35
C ASP A 281 18.01 -11.29 9.38
N GLY A 282 18.34 -12.55 9.73
CA GLY A 282 18.10 -13.71 8.86
C GLY A 282 16.62 -13.90 8.49
N ARG A 283 15.68 -13.45 9.35
CA ARG A 283 14.25 -13.49 9.08
C ARG A 283 13.87 -12.50 7.96
N LEU A 284 14.47 -11.31 7.97
CA LEU A 284 14.29 -10.31 6.92
C LEU A 284 14.98 -10.72 5.63
N GLN A 285 16.19 -11.28 5.72
CA GLN A 285 16.89 -11.81 4.55
C GLN A 285 16.05 -12.87 3.82
N ALA A 286 15.43 -13.80 4.55
CA ALA A 286 14.55 -14.80 3.96
C ALA A 286 13.33 -14.15 3.24
N VAL A 287 12.79 -13.06 3.78
CA VAL A 287 11.72 -12.30 3.11
C VAL A 287 12.22 -11.65 1.82
N PHE A 288 13.41 -11.06 1.83
CA PHE A 288 14.02 -10.47 0.63
C PHE A 288 14.25 -11.53 -0.45
N ASP A 289 14.75 -12.70 -0.06
CA ASP A 289 15.01 -13.81 -0.99
C ASP A 289 13.70 -14.30 -1.64
N GLU A 290 12.60 -14.35 -0.88
CA GLU A 290 11.30 -14.74 -1.42
C GLU A 290 10.71 -13.69 -2.37
N ILE A 291 10.92 -12.39 -2.13
CA ILE A 291 10.55 -11.34 -3.07
C ILE A 291 11.40 -11.45 -4.34
N ARG A 292 12.73 -11.64 -4.22
CA ARG A 292 13.67 -11.80 -5.33
C ARG A 292 13.42 -13.07 -6.16
N SER A 293 12.82 -14.10 -5.58
CA SER A 293 12.45 -15.32 -6.32
C SER A 293 11.38 -15.10 -7.40
N GLY A 294 10.74 -13.93 -7.45
CA GLY A 294 9.66 -13.64 -8.38
C GLY A 294 8.29 -14.14 -7.95
N LYS A 295 8.16 -14.78 -6.79
CA LYS A 295 6.90 -15.35 -6.30
C LYS A 295 5.73 -14.36 -6.29
N PHE A 296 6.00 -13.10 -6.03
CA PHE A 296 4.98 -12.04 -5.96
C PHE A 296 4.87 -11.20 -7.24
N ALA A 297 5.68 -11.46 -8.25
CA ALA A 297 5.60 -10.74 -9.53
C ALA A 297 4.33 -11.10 -10.30
N GLY A 298 3.94 -12.39 -10.26
CA GLY A 298 2.83 -12.92 -11.06
C GLY A 298 3.24 -13.25 -12.50
N GLN A 299 2.56 -14.20 -13.12
CA GLN A 299 2.86 -14.61 -14.51
C GLN A 299 2.50 -13.55 -15.56
N ALA A 300 1.52 -12.69 -15.26
CA ALA A 300 1.07 -11.64 -16.16
C ALA A 300 1.96 -10.38 -16.16
N GLU A 301 2.79 -10.22 -15.14
CA GLU A 301 3.63 -9.02 -14.94
C GLU A 301 5.02 -9.42 -14.45
N PRO A 302 5.81 -10.17 -15.24
CA PRO A 302 7.13 -10.66 -14.81
C PRO A 302 8.13 -9.53 -14.52
N GLU A 303 7.97 -8.35 -15.14
CA GLU A 303 8.76 -7.15 -14.87
C GLU A 303 8.60 -6.63 -13.43
N ALA A 304 7.49 -6.94 -12.78
CA ALA A 304 7.25 -6.55 -11.38
C ALA A 304 8.30 -7.13 -10.42
N GLN A 305 8.98 -8.23 -10.77
CA GLN A 305 10.09 -8.76 -9.97
C GLN A 305 11.21 -7.73 -9.82
N GLY A 306 11.70 -7.17 -10.95
CA GLY A 306 12.75 -6.15 -10.93
C GLY A 306 12.32 -4.86 -10.20
N GLU A 307 11.05 -4.49 -10.34
CA GLU A 307 10.48 -3.36 -9.61
C GLU A 307 10.49 -3.58 -8.09
N PHE A 308 10.08 -4.75 -7.62
CA PHE A 308 10.08 -5.08 -6.19
C PHE A 308 11.49 -5.26 -5.64
N GLU A 309 12.39 -5.85 -6.43
CA GLU A 309 13.81 -5.94 -6.08
C GLU A 309 14.44 -4.55 -5.94
N SER A 310 14.03 -3.58 -6.74
CA SER A 310 14.52 -2.20 -6.65
C SER A 310 14.22 -1.58 -5.29
N LEU A 311 13.07 -1.87 -4.64
CA LEU A 311 12.74 -1.39 -3.29
C LEU A 311 13.73 -1.94 -2.26
N ILE A 312 14.10 -3.23 -2.39
CA ILE A 312 15.06 -3.88 -1.48
C ILE A 312 16.47 -3.31 -1.71
N ASN A 313 16.90 -3.21 -2.98
CA ASN A 313 18.25 -2.75 -3.33
C ASN A 313 18.49 -1.32 -2.88
N ARG A 314 17.50 -0.43 -3.01
CA ARG A 314 17.59 0.95 -2.50
C ARG A 314 17.80 0.98 -0.99
N MET A 315 17.12 0.13 -0.25
CA MET A 315 17.23 0.03 1.21
C MET A 315 18.59 -0.54 1.63
N CYS A 316 19.12 -1.51 0.86
CA CYS A 316 20.41 -2.15 1.14
C CYS A 316 21.61 -1.36 0.59
N ASN A 317 21.40 -0.30 -0.22
CA ASN A 317 22.49 0.50 -0.76
C ASN A 317 23.22 1.29 0.34
N THR A 318 24.54 1.38 0.18
CA THR A 318 25.41 2.16 1.05
C THR A 318 25.92 3.42 0.34
N ARG A 319 26.55 4.33 1.08
CA ARG A 319 27.22 5.52 0.50
C ARG A 319 28.26 5.17 -0.56
N ALA A 320 28.95 4.03 -0.42
CA ALA A 320 29.95 3.56 -1.37
C ALA A 320 29.36 3.28 -2.76
N ALA A 321 28.06 3.02 -2.86
CA ALA A 321 27.36 2.84 -4.13
C ALA A 321 26.96 4.15 -4.84
N GLY A 322 27.34 5.31 -4.29
CA GLY A 322 27.11 6.62 -4.92
C GLY A 322 25.67 7.12 -4.86
N THR A 323 24.77 6.39 -4.22
CA THR A 323 23.39 6.78 -4.04
C THR A 323 23.09 6.97 -2.56
N TRP A 324 22.31 8.01 -2.22
CA TRP A 324 21.96 8.35 -0.84
C TRP A 324 20.75 7.55 -0.31
N ASP A 325 20.48 6.40 -0.91
CA ASP A 325 19.23 5.69 -0.62
C ASP A 325 19.29 4.90 0.69
N GLY A 326 20.17 4.08 1.02
CA GLY A 326 20.28 3.34 2.26
C GLY A 326 18.97 3.08 3.04
N ASP A 327 19.03 2.45 4.18
CA ASP A 327 17.87 2.26 5.05
C ASP A 327 17.48 3.55 5.81
N ARG A 328 17.14 4.60 5.07
CA ARG A 328 16.82 5.93 5.59
C ARG A 328 15.77 5.91 6.71
N TYR A 329 14.83 4.99 6.61
CA TYR A 329 13.71 4.89 7.56
C TYR A 329 13.85 3.70 8.51
N LEU A 330 15.05 3.15 8.64
CA LEU A 330 15.43 2.12 9.60
C LEU A 330 14.52 0.87 9.59
N VAL A 331 14.10 0.46 8.38
CA VAL A 331 13.26 -0.73 8.20
C VAL A 331 14.05 -1.99 8.58
N ILE A 332 15.30 -2.10 8.12
CA ILE A 332 16.18 -3.25 8.42
C ILE A 332 16.46 -3.31 9.91
N HIS A 333 16.76 -2.17 10.52
CA HIS A 333 17.10 -2.10 11.95
C HIS A 333 15.92 -2.48 12.85
N ASP A 334 14.73 -1.91 12.58
CA ASP A 334 13.58 -2.07 13.48
C ASP A 334 12.78 -3.35 13.21
N PHE A 335 12.96 -4.03 12.07
CA PHE A 335 12.19 -5.18 11.68
C PHE A 335 12.21 -6.34 12.70
N PRO A 336 13.35 -6.72 13.30
CA PRO A 336 13.37 -7.75 14.32
C PRO A 336 12.48 -7.44 15.53
N SER A 337 12.59 -6.23 16.07
CA SER A 337 11.77 -5.78 17.21
C SER A 337 10.29 -5.63 16.84
N PHE A 338 9.98 -5.32 15.58
CA PHE A 338 8.62 -5.30 15.07
C PHE A 338 7.99 -6.70 15.05
N ILE A 339 8.71 -7.71 14.57
CA ILE A 339 8.27 -9.12 14.62
C ILE A 339 7.97 -9.54 16.07
N ASP A 340 8.86 -9.18 17.00
CA ASP A 340 8.71 -9.53 18.42
C ASP A 340 7.50 -8.81 19.04
N ALA A 341 7.22 -7.56 18.66
CA ALA A 341 6.00 -6.85 19.04
C ALA A 341 4.74 -7.54 18.52
N GLN A 342 4.75 -7.97 17.27
CA GLN A 342 3.63 -8.69 16.65
C GLN A 342 3.37 -10.06 17.32
N ALA A 343 4.41 -10.74 17.77
CA ALA A 343 4.28 -11.97 18.54
C ALA A 343 3.60 -11.71 19.89
N ARG A 344 3.97 -10.62 20.59
CA ARG A 344 3.28 -10.20 21.83
C ARG A 344 1.81 -9.88 21.60
N VAL A 345 1.45 -9.27 20.47
CA VAL A 345 0.06 -9.04 20.08
C VAL A 345 -0.71 -10.35 20.01
N ASP A 346 -0.20 -11.34 19.26
CA ASP A 346 -0.87 -12.63 19.11
C ASP A 346 -1.06 -13.32 20.46
N GLU A 347 -0.06 -13.30 21.31
CA GLU A 347 -0.12 -13.94 22.63
C GLU A 347 -1.12 -13.24 23.56
N THR A 348 -1.13 -11.91 23.60
CA THR A 348 -2.08 -11.13 24.40
C THR A 348 -3.51 -11.32 23.91
N TYR A 349 -3.73 -11.41 22.59
CA TYR A 349 -5.06 -11.56 21.99
C TYR A 349 -5.71 -12.91 22.27
N LYS A 350 -4.94 -13.96 22.51
CA LYS A 350 -5.44 -15.29 22.92
C LYS A 350 -6.22 -15.20 24.25
N ASN A 351 -5.80 -14.34 25.16
CA ASN A 351 -6.51 -14.06 26.40
C ASN A 351 -7.53 -12.93 26.18
N ARG A 352 -8.74 -13.28 25.76
CA ARG A 352 -9.81 -12.33 25.42
C ARG A 352 -10.22 -11.39 26.55
N HIS A 353 -10.19 -11.85 27.79
CA HIS A 353 -10.51 -11.01 28.96
C HIS A 353 -9.42 -9.96 29.19
N GLN A 354 -8.15 -10.37 29.14
CA GLN A 354 -7.03 -9.43 29.24
C GLN A 354 -7.06 -8.42 28.09
N TRP A 355 -7.36 -8.86 26.86
CA TRP A 355 -7.52 -7.97 25.71
C TRP A 355 -8.62 -6.95 25.92
N CYS A 356 -9.81 -7.36 26.37
CA CYS A 356 -10.92 -6.47 26.67
C CYS A 356 -10.56 -5.44 27.73
N LYS A 357 -9.92 -5.88 28.82
CA LYS A 357 -9.42 -4.99 29.87
C LYS A 357 -8.51 -3.89 29.33
N LEU A 358 -7.51 -4.23 28.53
CA LEU A 358 -6.57 -3.27 27.90
C LEU A 358 -7.31 -2.33 26.93
N SER A 359 -8.21 -2.88 26.11
CA SER A 359 -9.01 -2.14 25.14
C SER A 359 -9.93 -1.12 25.81
N ILE A 360 -10.63 -1.50 26.89
CA ILE A 360 -11.47 -0.62 27.69
C ILE A 360 -10.64 0.46 28.37
N GLN A 361 -9.51 0.08 28.99
CA GLN A 361 -8.59 1.02 29.64
C GLN A 361 -8.11 2.08 28.65
N ALA A 362 -7.64 1.66 27.48
CA ALA A 362 -7.15 2.56 26.46
C ALA A 362 -8.24 3.53 25.98
N ALA A 363 -9.43 3.03 25.64
CA ALA A 363 -10.54 3.86 25.17
C ALA A 363 -11.02 4.86 26.24
N ALA A 364 -11.08 4.43 27.50
CA ALA A 364 -11.49 5.28 28.63
C ALA A 364 -10.51 6.41 28.93
N SER A 365 -9.24 6.25 28.55
CA SER A 365 -8.17 7.21 28.84
C SER A 365 -7.96 8.27 27.76
N MET A 366 -8.79 8.31 26.70
CA MET A 366 -8.62 9.19 25.54
C MET A 366 -9.12 10.63 25.73
N ALA A 367 -9.38 11.08 26.95
CA ALA A 367 -9.90 12.42 27.24
C ALA A 367 -9.07 13.56 26.64
N GLN A 368 -7.74 13.44 26.76
CA GLN A 368 -6.77 14.43 26.27
C GLN A 368 -6.86 14.64 24.74
N PHE A 369 -7.34 13.64 23.99
CA PHE A 369 -7.34 13.64 22.53
C PHE A 369 -8.69 14.09 21.93
N SER A 370 -9.40 14.96 22.64
CA SER A 370 -10.63 15.62 22.17
C SER A 370 -10.31 16.89 21.38
N THR A 371 -10.90 17.01 20.18
CA THR A 371 -10.88 18.28 19.41
C THR A 371 -11.42 19.44 20.22
N ASP A 372 -12.44 19.22 21.06
CA ASP A 372 -13.03 20.29 21.89
C ASP A 372 -12.01 20.85 22.88
N ARG A 373 -11.18 19.97 23.50
CA ARG A 373 -10.08 20.40 24.35
C ARG A 373 -9.05 21.19 23.54
N THR A 374 -8.58 20.63 22.41
CA THR A 374 -7.60 21.31 21.55
C THR A 374 -8.04 22.71 21.16
N MET A 375 -9.30 22.88 20.74
CA MET A 375 -9.81 24.19 20.33
C MET A 375 -9.90 25.17 21.50
N ARG A 376 -10.26 24.71 22.71
CA ARG A 376 -10.25 25.57 23.91
C ARG A 376 -8.84 26.04 24.27
N GLU A 377 -7.84 25.16 24.13
CA GLU A 377 -6.43 25.52 24.37
C GLU A 377 -5.92 26.51 23.32
N TYR A 378 -6.23 26.32 22.03
CA TYR A 378 -5.91 27.30 20.99
C TYR A 378 -6.55 28.67 21.29
N SER A 379 -7.83 28.67 21.66
CA SER A 379 -8.57 29.88 22.01
C SER A 379 -7.86 30.65 23.14
N LYS A 380 -7.50 29.94 24.20
CA LYS A 380 -6.93 30.55 25.42
C LYS A 380 -5.46 30.93 25.24
N VAL A 381 -4.64 30.06 24.65
CA VAL A 381 -3.17 30.18 24.67
C VAL A 381 -2.62 30.87 23.44
N ILE A 382 -3.26 30.67 22.26
CA ILE A 382 -2.75 31.19 20.99
C ILE A 382 -3.50 32.42 20.54
N TRP A 383 -4.85 32.34 20.56
CA TRP A 383 -5.68 33.44 20.05
C TRP A 383 -6.08 34.45 21.12
N GLU A 384 -5.96 34.10 22.39
CA GLU A 384 -6.31 34.95 23.53
C GLU A 384 -7.76 35.47 23.43
N ILE A 385 -8.69 34.61 22.98
CA ILE A 385 -10.09 34.92 22.83
C ILE A 385 -10.97 34.00 23.69
N GLU A 386 -12.04 34.58 24.23
CA GLU A 386 -13.08 33.78 24.88
C GLU A 386 -14.06 33.24 23.82
N PRO A 387 -14.49 31.97 23.93
CA PRO A 387 -15.50 31.44 23.03
C PRO A 387 -16.78 32.25 23.16
N ALA A 388 -17.30 32.76 22.04
CA ALA A 388 -18.59 33.41 22.02
C ALA A 388 -19.63 32.43 22.59
N ARG A 389 -20.28 32.79 23.70
CA ARG A 389 -21.48 32.09 24.16
C ARG A 389 -22.51 32.23 23.04
N ARG A 390 -22.84 31.13 22.36
CA ARG A 390 -24.02 31.15 21.51
C ARG A 390 -25.17 31.64 22.40
N PRO A 391 -25.89 32.67 22.03
CA PRO A 391 -27.16 32.95 22.69
C PRO A 391 -27.91 31.60 22.66
N VAL A 392 -28.33 31.14 23.80
CA VAL A 392 -29.30 30.03 23.88
C VAL A 392 -30.43 30.48 23.02
N ASN A 393 -30.56 29.85 21.83
CA ASN A 393 -31.50 30.32 20.84
C ASN A 393 -32.85 30.32 21.52
N GLU A 394 -33.39 31.47 21.86
CA GLU A 394 -34.73 31.60 22.45
C GLU A 394 -35.75 30.92 21.53
N GLU A 395 -35.49 30.89 20.20
CA GLU A 395 -36.18 30.04 19.25
C GLU A 395 -36.06 28.51 19.57
N MET A 396 -34.94 28.01 20.04
CA MET A 396 -34.84 26.57 20.45
C MET A 396 -35.54 26.33 21.79
N ALA A 397 -35.53 27.27 22.69
CA ALA A 397 -36.29 27.18 23.94
C ALA A 397 -37.81 27.32 23.66
N ALA A 398 -38.20 28.22 22.75
CA ALA A 398 -39.57 28.38 22.27
C ALA A 398 -40.03 27.14 21.44
N ARG A 399 -39.16 26.55 20.60
CA ARG A 399 -39.43 25.27 19.92
C ARG A 399 -39.56 24.11 20.88
N LYS A 400 -38.78 24.03 21.95
CA LYS A 400 -38.95 23.00 23.00
C LYS A 400 -40.29 23.18 23.78
N GLN A 401 -40.74 24.40 23.96
CA GLN A 401 -42.06 24.66 24.56
C GLN A 401 -43.23 24.45 23.55
N ALA A 402 -43.00 24.69 22.27
CA ALA A 402 -43.97 24.40 21.19
C ALA A 402 -44.09 22.90 20.89
N VAL A 403 -43.04 22.11 21.05
CA VAL A 403 -43.01 20.63 20.85
C VAL A 403 -43.88 19.90 21.90
N GLY A 404 -44.30 20.58 22.97
CA GLY A 404 -45.29 20.04 23.91
C GLY A 404 -46.74 20.01 23.39
N LYS A 405 -47.02 20.63 22.23
CA LYS A 405 -48.41 20.84 21.79
C LYS A 405 -48.85 20.11 20.53
N ASP A 406 -47.97 19.43 19.77
CA ASP A 406 -48.46 18.84 18.51
C ASP A 406 -47.70 17.57 18.06
N LYS A 407 -47.95 16.45 18.74
CA LYS A 407 -47.48 15.13 18.29
C LYS A 407 -48.05 14.71 16.92
N GLU A 408 -49.20 15.24 16.54
CA GLU A 408 -49.88 14.87 15.30
C GLU A 408 -49.26 15.61 14.07
N THR A 409 -48.88 16.88 14.21
CA THR A 409 -48.20 17.63 13.17
C THR A 409 -46.79 17.11 12.91
N ILE A 410 -46.05 16.75 13.98
CA ILE A 410 -44.70 16.13 13.85
C ILE A 410 -44.79 14.77 13.16
N ALA A 411 -45.78 13.94 13.45
CA ALA A 411 -46.00 12.68 12.77
C ALA A 411 -46.37 12.87 11.30
N LYS A 412 -47.11 13.89 10.97
CA LYS A 412 -47.48 14.23 9.59
C LYS A 412 -46.29 14.76 8.78
N GLU A 413 -45.51 15.69 9.32
CA GLU A 413 -44.28 16.20 8.68
C GLU A 413 -43.21 15.09 8.54
N ALA A 414 -43.10 14.16 9.51
CA ALA A 414 -42.21 13.01 9.41
C ALA A 414 -42.66 12.04 8.32
N ALA A 415 -43.95 11.83 8.14
CA ALA A 415 -44.53 11.01 7.08
C ALA A 415 -44.32 11.64 5.69
N GLU A 416 -44.54 12.97 5.57
CA GLU A 416 -44.29 13.72 4.35
C GLU A 416 -42.79 13.73 3.96
N ASN A 417 -41.90 13.93 4.92
CA ASN A 417 -40.45 13.83 4.72
C ASN A 417 -39.99 12.40 4.36
N ALA A 418 -40.61 11.37 4.92
CA ALA A 418 -40.35 9.98 4.56
C ALA A 418 -40.80 9.68 3.13
N ALA A 419 -41.97 10.14 2.73
CA ALA A 419 -42.50 10.00 1.37
C ALA A 419 -41.63 10.75 0.32
N ALA A 420 -41.16 11.98 0.66
CA ALA A 420 -40.25 12.73 -0.18
C ALA A 420 -38.89 12.06 -0.37
N LYS A 421 -38.34 11.46 0.70
CA LYS A 421 -37.10 10.68 0.63
C LYS A 421 -37.27 9.40 -0.19
N GLU A 422 -38.41 8.74 -0.09
CA GLU A 422 -38.71 7.55 -0.90
C GLU A 422 -38.86 7.89 -2.37
N ALA A 423 -39.51 9.02 -2.70
CA ALA A 423 -39.62 9.50 -4.07
C ALA A 423 -38.24 9.84 -4.67
N ALA A 424 -37.40 10.56 -3.91
CA ALA A 424 -36.04 10.89 -4.32
C ALA A 424 -35.15 9.63 -4.47
N ALA A 425 -35.34 8.62 -3.64
CA ALA A 425 -34.64 7.33 -3.76
C ALA A 425 -35.07 6.56 -5.01
N LYS A 426 -36.36 6.59 -5.37
CA LYS A 426 -36.87 5.97 -6.61
C LYS A 426 -36.32 6.67 -7.87
N GLU A 427 -36.26 8.00 -7.85
CA GLU A 427 -35.70 8.80 -8.96
C GLU A 427 -34.18 8.55 -9.11
N ALA A 428 -33.46 8.48 -8.00
CA ALA A 428 -32.05 8.13 -8.00
C ALA A 428 -31.80 6.70 -8.54
N ALA A 429 -32.66 5.73 -8.17
CA ALA A 429 -32.58 4.38 -8.67
C ALA A 429 -32.87 4.29 -10.19
N GLN A 430 -33.85 5.04 -10.69
CA GLN A 430 -34.11 5.12 -12.12
C GLN A 430 -32.94 5.76 -12.89
N THR A 431 -32.37 6.82 -12.36
CA THR A 431 -31.19 7.47 -12.95
C THR A 431 -29.98 6.53 -12.96
N ALA A 432 -29.78 5.74 -11.90
CA ALA A 432 -28.73 4.72 -11.85
C ALA A 432 -28.94 3.63 -12.89
N ALA A 433 -30.17 3.13 -13.07
CA ALA A 433 -30.50 2.12 -14.06
C ALA A 433 -30.26 2.61 -15.50
N VAL A 434 -30.59 3.88 -15.81
CA VAL A 434 -30.31 4.48 -17.12
C VAL A 434 -28.79 4.59 -17.36
N LYS A 435 -28.02 5.00 -16.35
CA LYS A 435 -26.56 5.07 -16.45
C LYS A 435 -25.92 3.68 -16.63
N GLU A 436 -26.46 2.67 -15.97
CA GLU A 436 -25.97 1.29 -16.12
C GLU A 436 -26.28 0.75 -17.51
N ALA A 437 -27.46 1.03 -18.06
CA ALA A 437 -27.81 0.65 -19.44
C ALA A 437 -26.88 1.30 -20.47
N ALA A 438 -26.62 2.62 -20.33
CA ALA A 438 -25.68 3.35 -21.19
C ALA A 438 -24.24 2.81 -21.08
N ALA A 439 -23.81 2.43 -19.88
CA ALA A 439 -22.49 1.82 -19.68
C ALA A 439 -22.37 0.43 -20.34
N LYS A 440 -23.43 -0.36 -20.30
CA LYS A 440 -23.47 -1.68 -21.00
C LYS A 440 -23.43 -1.51 -22.52
N GLU A 441 -24.08 -0.51 -23.07
CA GLU A 441 -24.05 -0.18 -24.50
C GLU A 441 -22.63 0.26 -24.93
N ALA A 442 -22.03 1.19 -24.16
CA ALA A 442 -20.65 1.62 -24.41
C ALA A 442 -19.62 0.47 -24.31
N ALA A 443 -19.83 -0.47 -23.40
CA ALA A 443 -18.99 -1.67 -23.30
C ALA A 443 -19.12 -2.60 -24.50
N LYS A 444 -20.33 -2.74 -25.08
CA LYS A 444 -20.56 -3.50 -26.33
C LYS A 444 -19.86 -2.83 -27.52
N GLU A 445 -19.97 -1.51 -27.64
CA GLU A 445 -19.27 -0.78 -28.71
C GLU A 445 -17.75 -0.91 -28.60
N ALA A 446 -17.21 -0.82 -27.37
CA ALA A 446 -15.78 -1.02 -27.13
C ALA A 446 -15.31 -2.43 -27.51
N ALA A 447 -16.08 -3.45 -27.15
CA ALA A 447 -15.78 -4.84 -27.53
C ALA A 447 -15.80 -5.05 -29.04
N THR A 448 -16.74 -4.42 -29.76
CA THR A 448 -16.81 -4.48 -31.22
C THR A 448 -15.61 -3.80 -31.88
N LYS A 449 -15.18 -2.64 -31.36
CA LYS A 449 -13.98 -1.94 -31.85
C LYS A 449 -12.70 -2.74 -31.59
N ASP A 450 -12.60 -3.40 -30.45
CA ASP A 450 -11.46 -4.27 -30.12
C ASP A 450 -11.39 -5.50 -31.03
N ALA A 451 -12.54 -6.10 -31.36
CA ALA A 451 -12.63 -7.21 -32.32
C ALA A 451 -12.16 -6.80 -33.72
N LEU A 452 -12.61 -5.63 -34.22
CA LEU A 452 -12.17 -5.08 -35.52
C LEU A 452 -10.68 -4.75 -35.54
N ALA A 453 -10.14 -4.20 -34.44
CA ALA A 453 -8.73 -3.93 -34.32
C ALA A 453 -7.87 -5.21 -34.34
N LYS A 454 -8.34 -6.28 -33.71
CA LYS A 454 -7.67 -7.60 -33.76
C LYS A 454 -7.69 -8.23 -35.15
N GLU A 455 -8.75 -8.04 -35.91
CA GLU A 455 -8.85 -8.53 -37.29
C GLU A 455 -7.90 -7.75 -38.21
N ALA A 456 -7.86 -6.43 -38.08
CA ALA A 456 -6.92 -5.58 -38.81
C ALA A 456 -5.46 -5.92 -38.49
N ALA A 457 -5.15 -6.22 -37.23
CA ALA A 457 -3.81 -6.64 -36.82
C ALA A 457 -3.40 -7.99 -37.43
N LYS A 458 -4.34 -8.96 -37.55
CA LYS A 458 -4.11 -10.24 -38.21
C LYS A 458 -3.84 -10.06 -39.72
N GLU A 459 -4.58 -9.17 -40.38
CA GLU A 459 -4.38 -8.89 -41.81
C GLU A 459 -3.03 -8.20 -42.04
N ALA A 460 -2.64 -7.25 -41.19
CA ALA A 460 -1.33 -6.62 -41.25
C ALA A 460 -0.18 -7.62 -41.06
N ALA A 461 -0.31 -8.53 -40.09
CA ALA A 461 0.68 -9.59 -39.86
C ALA A 461 0.80 -10.56 -41.06
N ALA A 462 -0.30 -10.88 -41.71
CA ALA A 462 -0.31 -11.72 -42.93
C ALA A 462 0.40 -11.02 -44.10
N LYS A 463 0.18 -9.72 -44.28
CA LYS A 463 0.86 -8.91 -45.30
C LYS A 463 2.38 -8.82 -45.03
N ASP A 464 2.81 -8.63 -43.79
CA ASP A 464 4.21 -8.61 -43.39
C ASP A 464 4.90 -9.97 -43.63
N ALA A 465 4.22 -11.08 -43.31
CA ALA A 465 4.74 -12.42 -43.61
C ALA A 465 4.90 -12.68 -45.11
N ALA A 466 3.94 -12.22 -45.94
CA ALA A 466 4.02 -12.33 -47.37
C ALA A 466 5.19 -11.48 -47.94
N ALA A 467 5.40 -10.27 -47.45
CA ALA A 467 6.50 -9.41 -47.82
C ALA A 467 7.87 -10.02 -47.46
N LYS A 468 8.00 -10.60 -46.27
CA LYS A 468 9.24 -11.31 -45.85
C LYS A 468 9.53 -12.54 -46.72
N LYS A 469 8.49 -13.28 -47.15
CA LYS A 469 8.68 -14.40 -48.08
C LYS A 469 9.16 -13.91 -49.45
N ALA A 470 8.53 -12.87 -49.98
CA ALA A 470 8.95 -12.28 -51.25
C ALA A 470 10.41 -11.74 -51.25
N ALA A 471 10.80 -11.12 -50.14
CA ALA A 471 12.18 -10.66 -49.96
C ALA A 471 13.20 -11.82 -49.92
N LYS A 472 12.82 -12.93 -49.26
CA LYS A 472 13.66 -14.13 -49.25
C LYS A 472 13.81 -14.75 -50.61
N ASP A 473 12.72 -14.90 -51.36
CA ASP A 473 12.73 -15.43 -52.73
C ASP A 473 13.53 -14.56 -53.68
N ALA A 474 13.51 -13.23 -53.51
CA ALA A 474 14.32 -12.30 -54.27
C ALA A 474 15.84 -12.45 -53.95
N SER A 475 16.18 -12.62 -52.67
CA SER A 475 17.56 -12.84 -52.24
C SER A 475 18.13 -14.17 -52.77
N GLU A 476 17.34 -15.23 -52.76
CA GLU A 476 17.75 -16.55 -53.34
C GLU A 476 17.98 -16.46 -54.84
N LYS A 477 17.16 -15.71 -55.60
CA LYS A 477 17.37 -15.45 -57.03
C LYS A 477 18.64 -14.64 -57.31
N GLU A 478 18.95 -13.66 -56.47
CA GLU A 478 20.16 -12.86 -56.59
C GLU A 478 21.42 -13.71 -56.36
N VAL A 479 21.39 -14.60 -55.35
CA VAL A 479 22.49 -15.54 -55.11
C VAL A 479 22.71 -16.47 -56.28
N ALA A 480 21.64 -17.07 -56.84
CA ALA A 480 21.72 -17.94 -57.99
C ALA A 480 22.26 -17.20 -59.25
N ALA A 481 21.85 -15.95 -59.47
CA ALA A 481 22.38 -15.12 -60.55
C ALA A 481 23.89 -14.83 -60.39
N LYS A 482 24.36 -14.58 -59.17
CA LYS A 482 25.78 -14.38 -58.87
C LYS A 482 26.62 -15.64 -59.08
N GLU A 483 26.09 -16.81 -58.74
CA GLU A 483 26.72 -18.12 -59.02
C GLU A 483 26.82 -18.38 -60.52
N ALA A 484 25.76 -18.16 -61.28
CA ALA A 484 25.74 -18.33 -62.72
C ALA A 484 26.75 -17.37 -63.43
N ALA A 485 26.84 -16.14 -62.95
CA ALA A 485 27.84 -15.16 -63.45
C ALA A 485 29.30 -15.60 -63.14
N ARG A 486 29.55 -16.20 -61.98
CA ARG A 486 30.87 -16.76 -61.65
C ARG A 486 31.23 -17.93 -62.53
N ASP A 487 30.28 -18.85 -62.77
CA ASP A 487 30.50 -19.97 -63.67
C ASP A 487 30.75 -19.55 -65.09
N ALA A 488 30.07 -18.53 -65.62
CA ALA A 488 30.30 -17.94 -66.93
C ALA A 488 31.68 -17.34 -67.01
N ALA A 489 32.10 -16.58 -66.01
CA ALA A 489 33.45 -15.99 -65.95
C ALA A 489 34.59 -17.04 -65.88
N ALA A 490 34.34 -18.15 -65.18
CA ALA A 490 35.30 -19.26 -65.11
C ALA A 490 35.44 -19.98 -66.47
N LYS A 491 34.33 -20.18 -67.21
CA LYS A 491 34.34 -20.75 -68.54
C LYS A 491 35.05 -19.83 -69.51
N ASP A 492 34.85 -18.51 -69.46
CA ASP A 492 35.56 -17.54 -70.34
C ASP A 492 37.08 -17.50 -70.05
N ALA A 493 37.46 -17.57 -68.74
CA ALA A 493 38.83 -17.66 -68.36
C ALA A 493 39.55 -18.94 -68.88
N ALA A 494 38.81 -20.11 -68.77
CA ALA A 494 39.31 -21.38 -69.31
C ALA A 494 39.47 -21.34 -70.84
N ALA A 495 38.51 -20.73 -71.56
CA ALA A 495 38.60 -20.55 -73.02
C ALA A 495 39.78 -19.67 -73.44
N LYS A 496 40.00 -18.57 -72.75
CA LYS A 496 41.19 -17.67 -73.00
C LYS A 496 42.50 -18.37 -72.69
N LYS A 497 42.57 -19.21 -71.70
CA LYS A 497 43.74 -20.04 -71.37
C LYS A 497 44.03 -21.06 -72.52
N ALA A 498 42.97 -21.79 -72.96
CA ALA A 498 43.08 -22.74 -74.07
C ALA A 498 43.53 -22.08 -75.35
N GLN A 499 43.02 -20.88 -75.68
CA GLN A 499 43.43 -20.09 -76.86
C GLN A 499 44.89 -19.66 -76.75
N LYS A 500 45.36 -19.26 -75.56
CA LYS A 500 46.79 -18.90 -75.34
C LYS A 500 47.68 -20.13 -75.45
N ASP A 501 47.29 -21.28 -74.95
CA ASP A 501 48.02 -22.55 -75.05
C ASP A 501 48.11 -23.02 -76.53
N ALA A 502 47.01 -22.84 -77.33
CA ALA A 502 47.00 -23.13 -78.77
C ALA A 502 47.95 -22.22 -79.53
N THR A 503 47.98 -20.93 -79.20
CA THR A 503 48.91 -19.98 -79.83
C THR A 503 50.38 -20.35 -79.53
N ILE A 504 50.69 -20.71 -78.29
CA ILE A 504 52.06 -21.15 -77.93
C ILE A 504 52.46 -22.42 -78.64
N LYS A 505 51.56 -23.38 -78.84
CA LYS A 505 51.79 -24.61 -79.60
C LYS A 505 52.02 -24.32 -81.08
N ARG A 506 51.29 -23.35 -81.67
CA ARG A 506 51.47 -22.94 -83.07
C ARG A 506 52.83 -22.25 -83.31
N GLU A 507 53.20 -21.35 -82.40
CA GLU A 507 54.56 -20.68 -82.47
C GLU A 507 55.68 -21.68 -82.23
N ALA A 508 55.49 -22.73 -81.44
CA ALA A 508 56.47 -23.79 -81.28
C ALA A 508 56.62 -24.65 -82.57
N ALA A 509 55.47 -24.96 -83.22
CA ALA A 509 55.48 -25.69 -84.52
C ALA A 509 56.12 -24.87 -85.67
N ASP A 510 55.87 -23.55 -85.75
CA ASP A 510 56.47 -22.66 -86.73
C ASP A 510 57.99 -22.53 -86.50
N LYS A 511 58.48 -22.57 -85.26
CA LYS A 511 59.91 -22.63 -84.90
C LYS A 511 60.56 -23.97 -85.26
N GLU A 512 59.85 -25.09 -85.17
CA GLU A 512 60.39 -26.38 -85.68
C GLU A 512 60.42 -26.45 -87.20
N ALA A 513 59.40 -25.94 -87.91
CA ALA A 513 59.35 -25.83 -89.35
C ALA A 513 60.50 -24.97 -89.88
N SER A 514 60.80 -23.82 -89.29
CA SER A 514 61.90 -22.95 -89.69
C SER A 514 63.27 -23.55 -89.38
N LYS A 515 63.42 -24.50 -88.45
CA LYS A 515 64.66 -25.29 -88.23
C LYS A 515 64.85 -26.43 -89.23
N ALA A 516 63.77 -26.95 -89.79
CA ALA A 516 63.81 -27.98 -90.83
C ALA A 516 64.28 -27.39 -92.18
N ASP A 517 63.82 -26.20 -92.56
CA ASP A 517 64.21 -25.51 -93.79
C ASP A 517 65.67 -25.04 -93.75
N ALA A 518 66.21 -24.78 -92.55
CA ALA A 518 67.66 -24.38 -92.45
C ALA A 518 68.63 -25.54 -92.57
N LYS A 519 68.14 -26.81 -92.69
CA LYS A 519 69.01 -28.01 -92.90
C LYS A 519 69.01 -28.54 -94.32
N ALA A 520 68.26 -27.94 -95.27
CA ALA A 520 68.14 -28.41 -96.69
C ALA A 520 68.76 -27.44 -97.72
N ALA A 521 69.81 -26.77 -97.39
CA ALA A 521 70.57 -26.00 -98.45
C ALA A 521 71.86 -26.75 -98.85
N PRO A 522 72.01 -27.21 -100.11
CA PRO A 522 73.17 -27.93 -100.52
C PRO A 522 74.35 -26.96 -100.83
N GLY A 523 75.56 -27.36 -100.43
CA GLY A 523 76.80 -26.65 -100.68
C GLY A 523 77.10 -26.54 -102.15
N ARG A 524 77.62 -25.44 -102.47
CA ARG A 524 78.50 -25.32 -103.63
C ARG A 524 79.57 -24.29 -103.34
N GLY A 525 80.77 -24.77 -103.56
CA GLY A 525 81.96 -24.02 -103.92
C GLY A 525 82.90 -23.77 -102.80
#